data_9a79a4173f8211c0ee66c6e145828f34
#
_entry.id   9a79a4173f8211c0ee66c6e145828f34
#
_cell.length_a   1.000
_cell.length_b   1.000
_cell.length_c   1.000
_cell.angle_alpha   90.00
_cell.angle_beta   90.00
_cell.angle_gamma   90.00
#
_symmetry.space_group_name_H-M   'P 1'
#
loop_
_entity.id
_entity.type
_entity.pdbx_description
1 polymer ?
#
loop_
_entity_poly.entity_id
_entity_poly.type
_entity_poly.pdbx_seq_one_letter_code
_entity_poly.pdbx_strand_id
1 'polypeptide(L)'
;IMSSGMVVEHTPSYRVAASVLPHGDNGLCFVGYCDPSTPGGLLLEAKQKDEKSFYFEAYDYLSPIRASVERFDLSGHADRGALLEYAIGSKAKTIILNHGDQQARKWFSESLNKAMPKAKVLDPVPSKEYNV
;
A
#
# COMPACT_ATOMS: atom_id res chain seq x y z
N ILE A 1 0.66 -19.19 10.29
CA ILE A 1 -0.04 -19.20 8.98
C ILE A 1 0.45 -17.99 8.21
N MET A 2 0.91 -18.19 6.98
CA MET A 2 1.21 -17.11 6.03
C MET A 2 0.14 -17.13 4.93
N SER A 3 -0.42 -15.97 4.59
CA SER A 3 -1.44 -15.84 3.56
C SER A 3 -1.25 -14.57 2.75
N SER A 4 -1.53 -14.64 1.47
CA SER A 4 -1.60 -13.47 0.59
C SER A 4 -2.98 -12.80 0.66
N GLY A 5 -3.11 -11.62 0.05
CA GLY A 5 -4.38 -10.91 -0.12
C GLY A 5 -4.63 -9.78 0.86
N MET A 6 -3.72 -9.48 1.78
CA MET A 6 -3.74 -8.30 2.68
C MET A 6 -5.09 -8.03 3.36
N VAL A 7 -5.78 -9.12 3.74
CA VAL A 7 -7.12 -9.06 4.36
C VAL A 7 -8.17 -8.36 3.48
N VAL A 8 -8.03 -8.50 2.15
CA VAL A 8 -9.08 -8.06 1.21
C VAL A 8 -10.20 -9.10 1.19
N GLU A 9 -11.43 -8.67 1.00
CA GLU A 9 -12.61 -9.53 0.95
C GLU A 9 -12.45 -10.68 -0.06
N HIS A 10 -13.05 -11.79 0.26
CA HIS A 10 -13.00 -13.04 -0.53
C HIS A 10 -11.60 -13.68 -0.67
N THR A 11 -10.59 -13.16 0.05
CA THR A 11 -9.26 -13.79 0.09
C THR A 11 -9.11 -14.75 1.29
N PRO A 12 -8.19 -15.72 1.21
CA PRO A 12 -7.88 -16.56 2.36
C PRO A 12 -7.45 -15.77 3.61
N SER A 13 -6.70 -14.66 3.43
CA SER A 13 -6.27 -13.81 4.54
C SER A 13 -7.43 -13.13 5.28
N TYR A 14 -8.50 -12.75 4.56
CA TYR A 14 -9.72 -12.19 5.17
C TYR A 14 -10.39 -13.21 6.11
N ARG A 15 -10.53 -14.44 5.64
CA ARG A 15 -11.09 -15.54 6.44
C ARG A 15 -10.25 -15.85 7.67
N VAL A 16 -8.93 -15.92 7.50
CA VAL A 16 -8.00 -16.16 8.60
C VAL A 16 -8.06 -15.02 9.60
N ALA A 17 -8.05 -13.76 9.17
CA ALA A 17 -8.17 -12.60 10.05
C ALA A 17 -9.44 -12.66 10.90
N ALA A 18 -10.60 -12.92 10.29
CA ALA A 18 -11.87 -13.06 11.01
C ALA A 18 -11.84 -14.18 12.08
N SER A 19 -11.12 -15.27 11.81
CA SER A 19 -11.01 -16.40 12.74
C SER A 19 -10.01 -16.17 13.88
N VAL A 20 -8.93 -15.40 13.67
CA VAL A 20 -7.88 -15.21 14.68
C VAL A 20 -8.09 -13.98 15.55
N LEU A 21 -8.75 -12.95 15.01
CA LEU A 21 -8.91 -11.65 15.66
C LEU A 21 -9.60 -11.71 17.06
N PRO A 22 -10.61 -12.58 17.31
CA PRO A 22 -11.27 -12.64 18.61
C PRO A 22 -10.47 -13.34 19.71
N HIS A 23 -9.28 -13.85 19.43
CA HIS A 23 -8.48 -14.63 20.36
C HIS A 23 -7.21 -13.90 20.78
N GLY A 24 -7.07 -13.58 22.07
CA GLY A 24 -5.96 -12.78 22.60
C GLY A 24 -4.58 -13.44 22.54
N ASP A 25 -4.51 -14.76 22.39
CA ASP A 25 -3.27 -15.51 22.25
C ASP A 25 -2.71 -15.48 20.81
N ASN A 26 -3.46 -14.87 19.88
CA ASN A 26 -3.08 -14.76 18.49
C ASN A 26 -2.46 -13.41 18.15
N GLY A 27 -1.70 -13.37 17.04
CA GLY A 27 -1.20 -12.16 16.40
C GLY A 27 -1.53 -12.13 14.92
N LEU A 28 -1.94 -10.97 14.43
CA LEU A 28 -2.12 -10.68 13.01
C LEU A 28 -1.06 -9.68 12.58
N CYS A 29 -0.11 -10.14 11.75
CA CYS A 29 1.01 -9.35 11.28
C CYS A 29 0.84 -9.00 9.81
N PHE A 30 0.75 -7.71 9.51
CA PHE A 30 0.78 -7.21 8.14
C PHE A 30 2.24 -6.97 7.74
N VAL A 31 2.67 -7.55 6.63
CA VAL A 31 4.03 -7.39 6.10
C VAL A 31 3.96 -6.67 4.75
N GLY A 32 4.44 -5.43 4.72
CA GLY A 32 4.41 -4.58 3.53
C GLY A 32 3.23 -3.61 3.47
N TYR A 33 2.92 -3.16 2.26
CA TYR A 33 1.86 -2.17 2.00
C TYR A 33 0.47 -2.78 2.20
N CYS A 34 -0.40 -2.01 2.84
CA CYS A 34 -1.82 -2.29 2.97
C CYS A 34 -2.59 -1.03 2.59
N ASP A 35 -3.45 -1.12 1.58
CA ASP A 35 -4.25 0.01 1.13
C ASP A 35 -5.23 0.44 2.24
N PRO A 36 -5.22 1.73 2.63
CA PRO A 36 -6.09 2.23 3.70
C PRO A 36 -7.60 2.02 3.47
N SER A 37 -8.03 1.92 2.21
CA SER A 37 -9.43 1.71 1.85
C SER A 37 -9.89 0.25 1.93
N THR A 38 -8.95 -0.69 2.08
CA THR A 38 -9.28 -2.12 2.19
C THR A 38 -9.60 -2.52 3.63
N PRO A 39 -10.30 -3.65 3.85
CA PRO A 39 -10.55 -4.15 5.20
C PRO A 39 -9.29 -4.31 6.05
N GLY A 40 -8.16 -4.68 5.45
CA GLY A 40 -6.87 -4.74 6.14
C GLY A 40 -6.37 -3.37 6.59
N GLY A 41 -6.49 -2.35 5.75
CA GLY A 41 -6.16 -0.97 6.09
C GLY A 41 -7.07 -0.41 7.19
N LEU A 42 -8.38 -0.65 7.06
CA LEU A 42 -9.37 -0.25 8.05
C LEU A 42 -9.14 -0.95 9.40
N LEU A 43 -8.73 -2.22 9.41
CA LEU A 43 -8.38 -2.93 10.65
C LEU A 43 -7.12 -2.34 11.32
N LEU A 44 -6.11 -1.95 10.54
CA LEU A 44 -4.94 -1.26 11.07
C LEU A 44 -5.31 0.11 11.65
N GLU A 45 -6.20 0.84 11.00
CA GLU A 45 -6.72 2.12 11.50
C GLU A 45 -7.53 1.94 12.78
N ALA A 46 -8.44 0.95 12.82
CA ALA A 46 -9.21 0.60 14.01
C ALA A 46 -8.29 0.30 15.21
N LYS A 47 -7.20 -0.43 14.96
CA LYS A 47 -6.19 -0.70 15.99
C LYS A 47 -5.48 0.57 16.48
N GLN A 48 -5.14 1.49 15.57
CA GLN A 48 -4.52 2.78 15.95
C GLN A 48 -5.44 3.65 16.78
N LYS A 49 -6.75 3.58 16.52
CA LYS A 49 -7.81 4.29 17.27
C LYS A 49 -8.23 3.58 18.58
N ASP A 50 -7.58 2.46 18.92
CA ASP A 50 -7.92 1.60 20.08
C ASP A 50 -9.38 1.12 20.06
N GLU A 51 -9.94 0.90 18.87
CA GLU A 51 -11.25 0.29 18.72
C GLU A 51 -11.25 -1.14 19.26
N LYS A 52 -12.35 -1.55 19.86
CA LYS A 52 -12.46 -2.86 20.55
C LYS A 52 -13.08 -3.94 19.68
N SER A 53 -13.59 -3.55 18.51
CA SER A 53 -14.23 -4.48 17.57
C SER A 53 -14.00 -4.03 16.13
N PHE A 54 -14.06 -5.00 15.21
CA PHE A 54 -13.96 -4.79 13.78
C PHE A 54 -15.08 -5.57 13.07
N TYR A 55 -15.74 -4.92 12.11
CA TYR A 55 -16.83 -5.54 11.35
C TYR A 55 -16.33 -6.09 10.02
N PHE A 56 -16.48 -7.38 9.83
CA PHE A 56 -16.17 -8.08 8.61
C PHE A 56 -17.40 -8.11 7.69
N GLU A 57 -17.52 -7.15 6.78
CA GLU A 57 -18.70 -6.94 5.93
C GLU A 57 -19.09 -8.18 5.12
N ALA A 58 -18.14 -8.83 4.46
CA ALA A 58 -18.41 -10.02 3.64
C ALA A 58 -18.93 -11.23 4.44
N TYR A 59 -18.84 -11.21 5.76
CA TYR A 59 -19.34 -12.27 6.65
C TYR A 59 -20.48 -11.80 7.55
N ASP A 60 -20.89 -10.54 7.47
CA ASP A 60 -21.86 -9.95 8.40
C ASP A 60 -21.49 -10.25 9.87
N TYR A 61 -20.20 -10.04 10.19
CA TYR A 61 -19.63 -10.49 11.47
C TYR A 61 -18.87 -9.37 12.17
N LEU A 62 -19.35 -9.02 13.38
CA LEU A 62 -18.65 -8.12 14.30
C LEU A 62 -17.72 -8.93 15.20
N SER A 63 -16.41 -8.80 15.00
CA SER A 63 -15.38 -9.49 15.77
C SER A 63 -14.81 -8.57 16.85
N PRO A 64 -14.62 -9.02 18.09
CA PRO A 64 -13.79 -8.29 19.03
C PRO A 64 -12.32 -8.31 18.57
N ILE A 65 -11.60 -7.20 18.76
CA ILE A 65 -10.16 -7.11 18.51
C ILE A 65 -9.44 -7.49 19.81
N ARG A 66 -9.10 -8.76 19.97
CA ARG A 66 -8.34 -9.30 21.11
C ARG A 66 -6.92 -9.69 20.71
N ALA A 67 -6.74 -10.15 19.48
CA ALA A 67 -5.42 -10.46 18.94
C ALA A 67 -4.54 -9.21 18.89
N SER A 68 -3.22 -9.39 18.98
CA SER A 68 -2.29 -8.33 18.63
C SER A 68 -2.35 -8.09 17.11
N VAL A 69 -2.39 -6.82 16.71
CA VAL A 69 -2.41 -6.44 15.30
C VAL A 69 -1.22 -5.50 15.07
N GLU A 70 -0.28 -5.93 14.25
CA GLU A 70 0.97 -5.21 14.01
C GLU A 70 1.26 -5.11 12.52
N ARG A 71 1.95 -4.03 12.13
CA ARG A 71 2.46 -3.84 10.76
C ARG A 71 3.98 -3.77 10.77
N PHE A 72 4.57 -4.54 9.87
CA PHE A 72 6.00 -4.54 9.61
C PHE A 72 6.24 -4.07 8.18
N ASP A 73 7.09 -3.06 8.03
CA ASP A 73 7.45 -2.54 6.71
C ASP A 73 8.62 -3.34 6.12
N LEU A 74 8.31 -4.53 5.64
CA LEU A 74 9.24 -5.43 4.95
C LEU A 74 8.98 -5.41 3.44
N SER A 75 8.93 -4.19 2.87
CA SER A 75 8.72 -4.02 1.43
C SER A 75 9.91 -4.56 0.63
N GLY A 76 9.64 -5.39 -0.38
CA GLY A 76 10.61 -5.75 -1.41
C GLY A 76 10.76 -4.70 -2.51
N HIS A 77 10.00 -3.61 -2.44
CA HIS A 77 10.09 -2.50 -3.38
C HIS A 77 11.21 -1.55 -2.98
N ALA A 78 11.90 -0.99 -3.95
CA ALA A 78 12.84 0.10 -3.71
C ALA A 78 12.10 1.31 -3.11
N ASP A 79 12.74 2.01 -2.17
CA ASP A 79 12.20 3.25 -1.65
C ASP A 79 12.26 4.38 -2.70
N ARG A 80 11.55 5.48 -2.41
CA ARG A 80 11.45 6.60 -3.34
C ARG A 80 12.80 7.25 -3.67
N GLY A 81 13.77 7.20 -2.74
CA GLY A 81 15.10 7.74 -2.95
C GLY A 81 15.88 6.89 -3.94
N ALA A 82 15.91 5.56 -3.72
CA ALA A 82 16.56 4.61 -4.61
C ALA A 82 15.96 4.64 -6.03
N LEU A 83 14.64 4.76 -6.15
CA LEU A 83 13.98 4.93 -7.46
C LEU A 83 14.37 6.22 -8.15
N LEU A 84 14.48 7.33 -7.39
CA LEU A 84 14.92 8.62 -7.95
C LEU A 84 16.37 8.56 -8.43
N GLU A 85 17.27 7.99 -7.62
CA GLU A 85 18.68 7.80 -7.99
C GLU A 85 18.82 6.93 -9.24
N TYR A 86 18.05 5.84 -9.32
CA TYR A 86 18.01 4.99 -10.51
C TYR A 86 17.57 5.76 -11.76
N ALA A 87 16.50 6.55 -11.64
CA ALA A 87 15.99 7.36 -12.74
C ALA A 87 17.01 8.41 -13.20
N ILE A 88 17.68 9.09 -12.28
CA ILE A 88 18.76 10.06 -12.59
C ILE A 88 19.94 9.34 -13.25
N GLY A 89 20.35 8.20 -12.69
CA GLY A 89 21.46 7.40 -13.23
C GLY A 89 21.23 6.88 -14.65
N SER A 90 19.98 6.70 -15.06
CA SER A 90 19.62 6.26 -16.40
C SER A 90 19.95 7.28 -17.50
N LYS A 91 20.08 8.57 -17.15
CA LYS A 91 20.31 9.69 -18.08
C LYS A 91 19.28 9.75 -19.22
N ALA A 92 18.07 9.25 -18.97
CA ALA A 92 17.01 9.21 -19.96
C ALA A 92 16.58 10.63 -20.38
N LYS A 93 16.27 10.81 -21.66
CA LYS A 93 15.74 12.08 -22.19
C LYS A 93 14.25 12.25 -21.86
N THR A 94 13.55 11.13 -21.76
CA THR A 94 12.12 11.10 -21.40
C THR A 94 11.90 10.06 -20.31
N ILE A 95 11.16 10.42 -19.27
CA ILE A 95 10.76 9.56 -18.17
C ILE A 95 9.25 9.58 -18.08
N ILE A 96 8.63 8.41 -18.09
CA ILE A 96 7.18 8.25 -18.00
C ILE A 96 6.85 7.65 -16.64
N LEU A 97 6.04 8.35 -15.83
CA LEU A 97 5.57 7.85 -14.55
C LEU A 97 4.36 6.97 -14.79
N ASN A 98 4.44 5.74 -14.32
CA ASN A 98 3.35 4.78 -14.40
C ASN A 98 3.17 4.09 -13.06
N HIS A 99 1.92 3.91 -12.66
CA HIS A 99 1.55 3.33 -11.38
C HIS A 99 1.90 4.23 -10.17
N GLY A 100 1.28 3.98 -9.03
CA GLY A 100 1.45 4.75 -7.80
C GLY A 100 0.37 5.81 -7.56
N ASP A 101 0.27 6.24 -6.31
CA ASP A 101 -0.67 7.27 -5.88
C ASP A 101 -0.36 8.62 -6.52
N GLN A 102 -1.38 9.45 -6.68
CA GLN A 102 -1.23 10.80 -7.24
C GLN A 102 -0.18 11.62 -6.49
N GLN A 103 -0.16 11.53 -5.15
CA GLN A 103 0.80 12.24 -4.32
C GLN A 103 2.23 11.74 -4.54
N ALA A 104 2.43 10.43 -4.66
CA ALA A 104 3.72 9.82 -4.95
C ALA A 104 4.22 10.23 -6.34
N ARG A 105 3.37 10.15 -7.38
CA ARG A 105 3.73 10.57 -8.75
C ARG A 105 4.08 12.05 -8.82
N LYS A 106 3.31 12.91 -8.12
CA LYS A 106 3.58 14.35 -8.04
C LYS A 106 4.96 14.60 -7.44
N TRP A 107 5.26 14.00 -6.29
CA TRP A 107 6.57 14.13 -5.64
C TRP A 107 7.70 13.69 -6.57
N PHE A 108 7.51 12.56 -7.26
CA PHE A 108 8.52 12.00 -8.15
C PHE A 108 8.75 12.90 -9.37
N SER A 109 7.68 13.43 -9.96
CA SER A 109 7.74 14.38 -11.06
C SER A 109 8.49 15.66 -10.66
N GLU A 110 8.17 16.26 -9.53
CA GLU A 110 8.83 17.47 -9.02
C GLU A 110 10.32 17.22 -8.76
N SER A 111 10.66 16.08 -8.14
CA SER A 111 12.03 15.70 -7.84
C SER A 111 12.86 15.46 -9.10
N LEU A 112 12.30 14.80 -10.10
CA LEU A 112 12.95 14.57 -11.40
C LEU A 112 13.13 15.88 -12.18
N ASN A 113 12.13 16.74 -12.23
CA ASN A 113 12.25 18.04 -12.91
C ASN A 113 13.35 18.92 -12.29
N LYS A 114 13.51 18.83 -10.97
CA LYS A 114 14.59 19.53 -10.25
C LYS A 114 15.97 18.93 -10.55
N ALA A 115 16.09 17.60 -10.54
CA ALA A 115 17.36 16.90 -10.71
C ALA A 115 17.80 16.79 -12.18
N MET A 116 16.82 16.71 -13.08
CA MET A 116 17.04 16.51 -14.53
C MET A 116 16.26 17.55 -15.37
N PRO A 117 16.61 18.85 -15.30
CA PRO A 117 15.81 19.92 -15.92
C PRO A 117 15.75 19.85 -17.46
N LYS A 118 16.59 19.03 -18.08
CA LYS A 118 16.60 18.79 -19.54
C LYS A 118 15.80 17.56 -19.96
N ALA A 119 15.39 16.73 -19.00
CA ALA A 119 14.59 15.55 -19.29
C ALA A 119 13.11 15.92 -19.35
N LYS A 120 12.37 15.25 -20.24
CA LYS A 120 10.92 15.36 -20.31
C LYS A 120 10.31 14.37 -19.32
N VAL A 121 9.60 14.86 -18.31
CA VAL A 121 8.90 14.02 -17.34
C VAL A 121 7.40 14.04 -17.65
N LEU A 122 6.83 12.88 -17.89
CA LEU A 122 5.42 12.70 -18.22
C LEU A 122 4.71 11.93 -17.08
N ASP A 123 3.60 12.46 -16.62
CA ASP A 123 2.62 11.77 -15.77
C ASP A 123 1.33 11.56 -16.60
N PRO A 124 1.23 10.45 -17.36
CA PRO A 124 0.17 10.29 -18.34
C PRO A 124 -1.19 10.07 -17.68
N VAL A 125 -2.19 10.71 -18.27
CA VAL A 125 -3.59 10.49 -17.94
C VAL A 125 -4.16 9.42 -18.89
N PRO A 126 -4.96 8.47 -18.41
CA PRO A 126 -5.59 7.46 -19.27
C PRO A 126 -6.32 8.07 -20.46
N SER A 127 -6.25 7.42 -21.60
CA SER A 127 -6.92 7.82 -22.86
C SER A 127 -6.42 9.13 -23.49
N LYS A 128 -5.27 9.65 -23.05
CA LYS A 128 -4.63 10.81 -23.67
C LYS A 128 -3.35 10.40 -24.38
N GLU A 129 -3.17 10.86 -25.64
CA GLU A 129 -1.94 10.64 -26.39
C GLU A 129 -0.84 11.64 -25.97
N TYR A 130 0.39 11.16 -25.93
CA TYR A 130 1.58 11.95 -25.60
C TYR A 130 2.68 11.71 -26.65
N ASN A 131 3.25 12.78 -27.16
CA ASN A 131 4.47 12.69 -27.96
C ASN A 131 5.67 12.48 -27.02
N VAL A 132 6.45 11.46 -27.27
CA VAL A 132 7.61 11.04 -26.45
C VAL A 132 8.91 11.47 -27.08
#